data_1040278c8472e2bcff6765df581e7b36
#
_entry.id   1040278c8472e2bcff6765df581e7b36
#
_cell.length_a   1.000
_cell.length_b   1.000
_cell.length_c   1.000
_cell.angle_alpha   90.00
_cell.angle_beta   90.00
_cell.angle_gamma   90.00
#
_symmetry.space_group_name_H-M   'P 1'
#
loop_
_entity.id
_entity.type
_entity.pdbx_description
1 polymer ?
#
loop_
_entity_poly.entity_id
_entity_poly.type
_entity_poly.pdbx_seq_one_letter_code
_entity_poly.pdbx_strand_id
1 'polypeptide(L)'
;MTETLLDAVRQRLAQSGAAPTPAGVAAALRAQGRLLGDAEVLCAADELRGELVGTGALEPLLADSAVTDVLVSAPDRVWVDRGSGLELTGVTFRDAAAVRRLAQRLAAVAGRRLDDARPWVDARLPDGTRMHAVLPPVSVGSTCLSLRVVRPRAFSLMEMVEAGTVPPGGDRVLRALVEARVSYLISGGTGAGKTTLLSSLLGAVGERERIVLAEDSAELRPDHPHVVRLESRPANQEGAGRVTLRDLVRQALRMRPDRLVVGEVRGAEVSELLAALNTGHEGGCGTVHANAAEHVPARLEALGTAAGLDRTALHSQLAAALSVVVHLVRDRTGKRRIAEVHVLDRNTSGLVVTEPALRWGTDGFVRERGWERLRSLIGGAL
;
A
#
# COMPACT_ATOMS: atom_id res chain seq x y z
N MET A 1 15.01 -12.49 34.87
CA MET A 1 16.49 -12.26 34.79
C MET A 1 16.77 -10.81 35.15
N THR A 2 17.91 -10.46 35.78
CA THR A 2 18.22 -9.06 36.07
C THR A 2 18.61 -8.35 34.77
N GLU A 3 18.17 -7.13 34.63
CA GLU A 3 18.33 -6.27 33.47
C GLU A 3 19.80 -6.09 33.04
N THR A 4 20.68 -5.89 34.02
CA THR A 4 22.13 -5.79 33.83
C THR A 4 22.75 -7.03 33.17
N LEU A 5 22.15 -8.20 33.36
CA LEU A 5 22.64 -9.45 32.79
C LEU A 5 22.22 -9.58 31.33
N LEU A 6 20.98 -9.19 30.95
CA LEU A 6 20.52 -9.14 29.58
C LEU A 6 21.33 -8.16 28.73
N ASP A 7 21.64 -6.98 29.29
CA ASP A 7 22.47 -5.98 28.65
C ASP A 7 23.89 -6.49 28.38
N ALA A 8 24.49 -7.18 29.34
CA ALA A 8 25.80 -7.75 29.16
C ALA A 8 25.86 -8.90 28.16
N VAL A 9 24.83 -9.77 28.13
CA VAL A 9 24.67 -10.80 27.09
C VAL A 9 24.45 -10.20 25.72
N ARG A 10 23.61 -9.17 25.61
CA ARG A 10 23.38 -8.41 24.38
C ARG A 10 24.68 -7.83 23.82
N GLN A 11 25.43 -7.14 24.66
CA GLN A 11 26.68 -6.50 24.26
C GLN A 11 27.69 -7.54 23.75
N ARG A 12 27.77 -8.70 24.42
CA ARG A 12 28.66 -9.78 24.01
C ARG A 12 28.23 -10.45 22.70
N LEU A 13 26.94 -10.70 22.52
CA LEU A 13 26.42 -11.22 21.25
C LEU A 13 26.70 -10.25 20.10
N ALA A 14 26.49 -8.96 20.32
CA ALA A 14 26.78 -7.92 19.33
C ALA A 14 28.28 -7.86 18.98
N GLN A 15 29.18 -7.97 19.98
CA GLN A 15 30.64 -7.97 19.78
C GLN A 15 31.15 -9.22 19.07
N SER A 16 30.55 -10.38 19.36
CA SER A 16 30.94 -11.66 18.73
C SER A 16 30.32 -11.94 17.37
N GLY A 17 29.35 -11.13 16.97
CA GLY A 17 28.52 -11.41 15.77
C GLY A 17 27.68 -12.69 15.86
N ALA A 18 27.56 -13.27 17.07
CA ALA A 18 26.81 -14.50 17.27
C ALA A 18 25.30 -14.25 17.25
N ALA A 19 24.57 -15.15 16.58
CA ALA A 19 23.11 -15.09 16.56
C ALA A 19 22.54 -15.32 17.99
N PRO A 20 21.42 -14.66 18.36
CA PRO A 20 20.74 -14.82 19.64
C PRO A 20 19.94 -16.14 19.69
N THR A 21 20.63 -17.23 19.46
CA THR A 21 20.10 -18.61 19.62
C THR A 21 20.23 -19.04 21.08
N PRO A 22 19.44 -20.01 21.55
CA PRO A 22 19.60 -20.56 22.90
C PRO A 22 21.05 -20.96 23.21
N ALA A 23 21.74 -21.58 22.25
CA ALA A 23 23.15 -21.96 22.37
C ALA A 23 24.07 -20.73 22.46
N GLY A 24 23.86 -19.69 21.66
CA GLY A 24 24.62 -18.44 21.69
C GLY A 24 24.42 -17.68 23.00
N VAL A 25 23.17 -17.58 23.46
CA VAL A 25 22.84 -16.97 24.77
C VAL A 25 23.45 -17.75 25.93
N ALA A 26 23.33 -19.08 25.92
CA ALA A 26 23.97 -19.94 26.93
C ALA A 26 25.51 -19.77 26.96
N ALA A 27 26.15 -19.68 25.79
CA ALA A 27 27.59 -19.45 25.70
C ALA A 27 27.99 -18.07 26.24
N ALA A 28 27.20 -17.01 25.91
CA ALA A 28 27.44 -15.67 26.43
C ALA A 28 27.26 -15.58 27.95
N LEU A 29 26.26 -16.26 28.53
CA LEU A 29 26.01 -16.35 29.95
C LEU A 29 27.14 -17.11 30.70
N ARG A 30 27.57 -18.27 30.16
CA ARG A 30 28.71 -19.03 30.73
C ARG A 30 29.99 -18.20 30.75
N ALA A 31 30.24 -17.43 29.71
CA ALA A 31 31.42 -16.56 29.65
C ALA A 31 31.41 -15.42 30.69
N GLN A 32 30.25 -15.16 31.31
CA GLN A 32 30.08 -14.21 32.42
C GLN A 32 30.02 -14.91 33.79
N GLY A 33 30.35 -16.21 33.84
CA GLY A 33 30.33 -16.97 35.07
C GLY A 33 28.95 -17.29 35.63
N ARG A 34 27.89 -17.18 34.78
CA ARG A 34 26.51 -17.47 35.16
C ARG A 34 26.00 -18.74 34.49
N LEU A 35 25.44 -19.63 35.30
CA LEU A 35 24.71 -20.82 34.86
C LEU A 35 23.24 -20.57 35.15
N LEU A 36 22.41 -20.62 34.11
CA LEU A 36 20.94 -20.55 34.19
C LEU A 36 20.32 -21.89 33.75
N GLY A 37 19.16 -22.18 34.23
CA GLY A 37 18.40 -23.34 33.80
C GLY A 37 17.94 -23.21 32.34
N ASP A 38 17.65 -24.34 31.68
CA ASP A 38 17.27 -24.35 30.27
C ASP A 38 16.04 -23.48 29.96
N ALA A 39 15.04 -23.45 30.83
CA ALA A 39 13.88 -22.59 30.70
C ALA A 39 14.22 -21.10 30.74
N GLU A 40 15.15 -20.70 31.60
CA GLU A 40 15.63 -19.31 31.73
C GLU A 40 16.45 -18.89 30.49
N VAL A 41 17.27 -19.81 29.98
CA VAL A 41 18.08 -19.61 28.77
C VAL A 41 17.15 -19.45 27.54
N LEU A 42 16.10 -20.27 27.43
CA LEU A 42 15.12 -20.18 26.35
C LEU A 42 14.36 -18.85 26.41
N CYS A 43 13.87 -18.46 27.57
CA CYS A 43 13.20 -17.18 27.77
C CYS A 43 14.10 -15.98 27.41
N ALA A 44 15.36 -16.03 27.87
CA ALA A 44 16.36 -15.00 27.52
C ALA A 44 16.70 -14.99 26.03
N ALA A 45 16.75 -16.15 25.39
CA ALA A 45 17.02 -16.24 23.96
C ALA A 45 15.86 -15.66 23.13
N ASP A 46 14.63 -15.91 23.52
CA ASP A 46 13.44 -15.37 22.85
C ASP A 46 13.34 -13.85 23.04
N GLU A 47 13.60 -13.35 24.25
CA GLU A 47 13.65 -11.91 24.53
C GLU A 47 14.74 -11.20 23.71
N LEU A 48 15.96 -11.75 23.72
CA LEU A 48 17.10 -11.21 22.97
C LEU A 48 16.92 -11.36 21.45
N ARG A 49 16.27 -12.43 20.98
CA ARG A 49 15.92 -12.59 19.57
C ARG A 49 14.97 -11.50 19.14
N GLY A 50 13.89 -11.26 19.89
CA GLY A 50 12.95 -10.18 19.63
C GLY A 50 13.65 -8.81 19.59
N GLU A 51 14.57 -8.57 20.52
CA GLU A 51 15.32 -7.33 20.58
C GLU A 51 16.44 -7.18 19.54
N LEU A 52 17.10 -8.25 19.13
CA LEU A 52 18.28 -8.19 18.24
C LEU A 52 17.96 -8.50 16.77
N VAL A 53 16.94 -9.30 16.48
CA VAL A 53 16.67 -9.81 15.12
C VAL A 53 15.25 -9.48 14.66
N GLY A 54 14.25 -9.58 15.55
CA GLY A 54 12.83 -9.39 15.23
C GLY A 54 12.33 -7.96 15.41
N THR A 55 11.00 -7.83 15.42
CA THR A 55 10.30 -6.58 15.69
C THR A 55 10.08 -6.32 17.18
N GLY A 56 10.68 -7.15 18.06
CA GLY A 56 10.63 -7.03 19.50
C GLY A 56 9.21 -7.10 20.05
N ALA A 57 8.88 -6.17 20.93
CA ALA A 57 7.57 -6.10 21.57
C ALA A 57 6.40 -5.96 20.58
N LEU A 58 6.66 -5.58 19.32
CA LEU A 58 5.64 -5.42 18.30
C LEU A 58 5.31 -6.72 17.55
N GLU A 59 6.08 -7.79 17.73
CA GLU A 59 5.92 -9.03 16.99
C GLU A 59 4.53 -9.66 17.12
N PRO A 60 3.91 -9.74 18.32
CA PRO A 60 2.55 -10.27 18.47
C PRO A 60 1.51 -9.43 17.73
N LEU A 61 1.70 -8.09 17.66
CA LEU A 61 0.79 -7.21 16.93
C LEU A 61 0.93 -7.38 15.42
N LEU A 62 2.14 -7.54 14.92
CA LEU A 62 2.42 -7.76 13.49
C LEU A 62 2.00 -9.14 13.01
N ALA A 63 2.00 -10.15 13.90
CA ALA A 63 1.49 -11.50 13.62
C ALA A 63 -0.04 -11.57 13.56
N ASP A 64 -0.75 -10.64 14.24
CA ASP A 64 -2.20 -10.59 14.22
C ASP A 64 -2.72 -10.25 12.81
N SER A 65 -3.51 -11.19 12.24
CA SER A 65 -4.00 -11.06 10.87
C SER A 65 -4.98 -9.90 10.66
N ALA A 66 -5.57 -9.36 11.67
CA ALA A 66 -6.47 -8.21 11.60
C ALA A 66 -5.74 -6.85 11.57
N VAL A 67 -4.51 -6.79 12.09
CA VAL A 67 -3.75 -5.53 12.19
C VAL A 67 -3.28 -5.07 10.81
N THR A 68 -3.58 -3.83 10.46
CA THR A 68 -3.14 -3.15 9.24
C THR A 68 -2.03 -2.14 9.49
N ASP A 69 -2.06 -1.49 10.65
CA ASP A 69 -1.07 -0.49 11.03
C ASP A 69 -0.70 -0.64 12.50
N VAL A 70 0.59 -0.47 12.83
CA VAL A 70 1.13 -0.39 14.18
C VAL A 70 1.85 0.94 14.32
N LEU A 71 1.44 1.77 15.28
CA LEU A 71 1.95 3.13 15.46
C LEU A 71 2.53 3.29 16.88
N VAL A 72 3.82 3.61 16.97
CA VAL A 72 4.49 3.90 18.23
C VAL A 72 4.72 5.41 18.31
N SER A 73 4.04 6.07 19.25
CA SER A 73 4.18 7.51 19.49
C SER A 73 5.06 7.83 20.71
N ALA A 74 5.13 6.89 21.67
CA ALA A 74 5.93 6.95 22.87
C ALA A 74 6.17 5.52 23.38
N PRO A 75 7.09 5.29 24.34
CA PRO A 75 7.35 3.95 24.88
C PRO A 75 6.12 3.25 25.45
N ASP A 76 5.19 4.00 26.00
CA ASP A 76 3.94 3.54 26.61
C ASP A 76 2.70 3.75 25.72
N ARG A 77 2.91 4.18 24.46
CA ARG A 77 1.84 4.53 23.52
C ARG A 77 2.02 3.82 22.19
N VAL A 78 1.62 2.56 22.18
CA VAL A 78 1.58 1.70 20.99
C VAL A 78 0.14 1.50 20.55
N TRP A 79 -0.20 1.96 19.37
CA TRP A 79 -1.54 1.90 18.78
C TRP A 79 -1.57 0.91 17.63
N VAL A 80 -2.72 0.30 17.40
CA VAL A 80 -2.97 -0.54 16.21
C VAL A 80 -4.24 -0.09 15.50
N ASP A 81 -4.29 -0.26 14.19
CA ASP A 81 -5.53 -0.24 13.41
C ASP A 81 -5.81 -1.66 12.93
N ARG A 82 -7.03 -2.16 13.23
CA ARG A 82 -7.58 -3.42 12.73
C ARG A 82 -8.65 -3.23 11.67
N GLY A 83 -8.70 -2.03 11.07
CA GLY A 83 -9.68 -1.68 10.05
C GLY A 83 -10.88 -0.91 10.59
N SER A 84 -11.08 -0.87 11.91
CA SER A 84 -12.18 -0.13 12.60
C SER A 84 -11.74 1.19 13.21
N GLY A 85 -10.46 1.50 13.18
CA GLY A 85 -9.84 2.69 13.76
C GLY A 85 -8.70 2.36 14.70
N LEU A 86 -8.10 3.40 15.32
CA LEU A 86 -6.95 3.25 16.20
C LEU A 86 -7.37 2.81 17.60
N GLU A 87 -6.70 1.77 18.11
CA GLU A 87 -6.86 1.23 19.45
C GLU A 87 -5.52 1.28 20.19
N LEU A 88 -5.50 1.76 21.44
CA LEU A 88 -4.33 1.71 22.30
C LEU A 88 -4.12 0.26 22.78
N THR A 89 -2.90 -0.25 22.63
CA THR A 89 -2.54 -1.60 23.09
C THR A 89 -1.94 -1.59 24.49
N GLY A 90 -1.81 -2.77 25.11
CA GLY A 90 -1.05 -2.95 26.35
C GLY A 90 0.47 -3.13 26.13
N VAL A 91 0.96 -3.06 24.91
CA VAL A 91 2.38 -3.20 24.59
C VAL A 91 3.12 -1.95 25.00
N THR A 92 4.22 -2.11 25.73
CA THR A 92 5.08 -1.01 26.16
C THR A 92 6.54 -1.32 25.86
N PHE A 93 7.31 -0.27 25.64
CA PHE A 93 8.79 -0.32 25.60
C PHE A 93 9.34 0.17 26.93
N ARG A 94 10.51 -0.32 27.29
CA ARG A 94 11.20 0.06 28.52
C ARG A 94 11.45 1.57 28.61
N ASP A 95 11.93 2.18 27.53
CA ASP A 95 12.31 3.58 27.45
C ASP A 95 12.30 4.10 25.98
N ALA A 96 12.49 5.40 25.82
CA ALA A 96 12.57 6.01 24.48
C ALA A 96 13.79 5.51 23.66
N ALA A 97 14.87 5.11 24.34
CA ALA A 97 16.03 4.55 23.66
C ALA A 97 15.76 3.16 23.08
N ALA A 98 14.88 2.37 23.69
CA ALA A 98 14.45 1.08 23.15
C ALA A 98 13.67 1.24 21.84
N VAL A 99 12.77 2.23 21.76
CA VAL A 99 12.04 2.56 20.51
C VAL A 99 13.03 3.02 19.42
N ARG A 100 13.99 3.88 19.78
CA ARG A 100 15.02 4.34 18.85
C ARG A 100 15.85 3.19 18.31
N ARG A 101 16.34 2.30 19.17
CA ARG A 101 17.11 1.11 18.75
C ARG A 101 16.33 0.22 17.82
N LEU A 102 15.05 -0.02 18.11
CA LEU A 102 14.18 -0.79 17.23
C LEU A 102 14.08 -0.13 15.85
N ALA A 103 13.75 1.16 15.78
CA ALA A 103 13.63 1.90 14.55
C ALA A 103 14.91 1.87 13.71
N GLN A 104 16.07 2.11 14.34
CA GLN A 104 17.39 2.06 13.69
C GLN A 104 17.72 0.66 13.15
N ARG A 105 17.42 -0.39 13.93
CA ARG A 105 17.63 -1.77 13.51
C ARG A 105 16.75 -2.14 12.31
N LEU A 106 15.46 -1.82 12.35
CA LEU A 106 14.54 -2.08 11.23
C LEU A 106 14.98 -1.32 9.97
N ALA A 107 15.44 -0.08 10.12
CA ALA A 107 16.01 0.69 9.02
C ALA A 107 17.24 -0.01 8.43
N ALA A 108 18.14 -0.50 9.27
CA ALA A 108 19.35 -1.22 8.85
C ALA A 108 19.02 -2.53 8.13
N VAL A 109 18.03 -3.31 8.61
CA VAL A 109 17.53 -4.53 7.94
C VAL A 109 17.00 -4.21 6.55
N ALA A 110 16.37 -3.05 6.39
CA ALA A 110 15.87 -2.56 5.09
C ALA A 110 16.98 -1.89 4.23
N GLY A 111 18.25 -1.94 4.65
CA GLY A 111 19.37 -1.30 3.94
C GLY A 111 19.32 0.23 3.96
N ARG A 112 18.70 0.83 4.97
CA ARG A 112 18.52 2.27 5.13
C ARG A 112 19.27 2.79 6.36
N ARG A 113 19.66 4.05 6.29
CA ARG A 113 20.32 4.77 7.39
C ARG A 113 19.28 5.58 8.16
N LEU A 114 19.32 5.50 9.50
CA LEU A 114 18.50 6.29 10.41
C LEU A 114 19.39 6.70 11.62
N ASP A 115 19.79 7.96 11.65
CA ASP A 115 20.65 8.53 12.71
C ASP A 115 20.44 10.05 12.83
N ASP A 116 21.25 10.72 13.65
CA ASP A 116 21.09 12.16 13.89
C ASP A 116 21.33 13.02 12.63
N ALA A 117 22.11 12.54 11.67
CA ALA A 117 22.32 13.23 10.40
C ALA A 117 21.18 12.97 9.39
N ARG A 118 20.46 11.86 9.56
CA ARG A 118 19.25 11.50 8.80
C ARG A 118 18.17 11.03 9.77
N PRO A 119 17.45 11.98 10.41
CA PRO A 119 16.57 11.67 11.53
C PRO A 119 15.19 11.10 11.10
N TRP A 120 14.98 10.80 9.83
CA TRP A 120 13.79 10.09 9.36
C TRP A 120 14.14 9.10 8.25
N VAL A 121 13.26 8.09 8.09
CA VAL A 121 13.40 7.06 7.08
C VAL A 121 12.04 6.56 6.62
N ASP A 122 11.91 6.37 5.30
CA ASP A 122 10.94 5.49 4.68
C ASP A 122 11.65 4.22 4.23
N ALA A 123 11.15 3.07 4.66
CA ALA A 123 11.76 1.79 4.35
C ALA A 123 10.69 0.71 4.12
N ARG A 124 11.10 -0.38 3.49
CA ARG A 124 10.32 -1.59 3.36
C ARG A 124 11.10 -2.75 3.93
N LEU A 125 10.49 -3.44 4.88
CA LEU A 125 11.07 -4.62 5.51
C LEU A 125 11.01 -5.83 4.55
N PRO A 126 11.81 -6.89 4.78
CA PRO A 126 11.84 -8.06 3.92
C PRO A 126 10.49 -8.79 3.79
N ASP A 127 9.64 -8.72 4.82
CA ASP A 127 8.28 -9.26 4.83
C ASP A 127 7.27 -8.41 4.04
N GLY A 128 7.71 -7.26 3.52
CA GLY A 128 6.89 -6.31 2.78
C GLY A 128 6.27 -5.20 3.62
N THR A 129 6.38 -5.25 4.95
CA THR A 129 5.89 -4.20 5.86
C THR A 129 6.55 -2.86 5.52
N ARG A 130 5.75 -1.82 5.34
CA ARG A 130 6.26 -0.45 5.16
C ARG A 130 6.53 0.17 6.51
N MET A 131 7.69 0.79 6.63
CA MET A 131 8.14 1.45 7.84
C MET A 131 8.39 2.94 7.55
N HIS A 132 7.84 3.80 8.40
CA HIS A 132 8.28 5.19 8.53
C HIS A 132 8.71 5.43 9.96
N ALA A 133 9.89 6.07 10.15
CA ALA A 133 10.38 6.43 11.47
C ALA A 133 10.97 7.84 11.48
N VAL A 134 10.79 8.54 12.61
CA VAL A 134 11.31 9.88 12.85
C VAL A 134 11.95 9.92 14.22
N LEU A 135 13.22 10.36 14.27
CA LEU A 135 13.99 10.50 15.51
C LEU A 135 13.84 11.89 16.14
N PRO A 136 14.06 12.01 17.47
CA PRO A 136 14.29 13.30 18.08
C PRO A 136 15.55 13.99 17.49
N PRO A 137 15.61 15.34 17.42
CA PRO A 137 14.62 16.31 17.93
C PRO A 137 13.47 16.60 16.95
N VAL A 138 13.48 16.02 15.74
CA VAL A 138 12.41 16.23 14.74
C VAL A 138 11.08 15.69 15.27
N SER A 139 11.09 14.50 15.86
CA SER A 139 9.99 14.01 16.69
C SER A 139 10.18 14.47 18.13
N VAL A 140 9.27 15.27 18.66
CA VAL A 140 9.40 15.82 20.01
C VAL A 140 9.11 14.74 21.05
N GLY A 141 10.06 14.53 21.96
CA GLY A 141 9.93 13.64 23.13
C GLY A 141 10.36 12.20 22.89
N SER A 142 9.98 11.56 21.83
CA SER A 142 10.31 10.16 21.54
C SER A 142 10.45 9.90 20.05
N THR A 143 11.10 8.79 19.70
CA THR A 143 11.08 8.27 18.32
C THR A 143 9.66 7.85 17.98
N CYS A 144 9.12 8.38 16.85
CA CYS A 144 7.90 7.90 16.26
C CYS A 144 8.22 6.80 15.26
N LEU A 145 7.41 5.72 15.28
CA LEU A 145 7.54 4.60 14.36
C LEU A 145 6.15 4.21 13.86
N SER A 146 5.99 4.15 12.56
CA SER A 146 4.77 3.70 11.89
C SER A 146 5.10 2.49 11.04
N LEU A 147 4.42 1.38 11.26
CA LEU A 147 4.52 0.15 10.49
C LEU A 147 3.17 -0.13 9.83
N ARG A 148 3.15 -0.16 8.50
CA ARG A 148 1.97 -0.61 7.74
C ARG A 148 2.22 -2.02 7.24
N VAL A 149 1.39 -2.95 7.73
CA VAL A 149 1.47 -4.36 7.37
C VAL A 149 0.83 -4.56 6.00
N VAL A 150 1.65 -4.87 5.00
CA VAL A 150 1.16 -5.21 3.66
C VAL A 150 0.83 -6.71 3.64
N ARG A 151 -0.44 -7.04 3.62
CA ARG A 151 -0.86 -8.44 3.60
C ARG A 151 -0.81 -8.98 2.18
N PRO A 152 -0.20 -10.16 1.99
CA PRO A 152 -0.01 -10.74 0.66
C PRO A 152 -1.28 -11.36 0.05
N ARG A 153 -2.45 -11.27 0.73
CA ARG A 153 -3.67 -11.92 0.25
C ARG A 153 -4.44 -11.02 -0.72
N ALA A 154 -4.66 -11.52 -1.95
CA ALA A 154 -5.68 -10.99 -2.83
C ALA A 154 -7.06 -11.46 -2.34
N PHE A 155 -8.01 -10.54 -2.26
CA PHE A 155 -9.42 -10.89 -2.09
C PHE A 155 -10.01 -11.15 -3.48
N SER A 156 -10.79 -12.21 -3.61
CA SER A 156 -11.65 -12.40 -4.79
C SER A 156 -12.79 -11.36 -4.80
N LEU A 157 -13.36 -11.09 -5.95
CA LEU A 157 -14.56 -10.24 -6.03
C LEU A 157 -15.71 -10.78 -5.20
N MET A 158 -15.84 -12.13 -5.09
CA MET A 158 -16.88 -12.76 -4.28
C MET A 158 -16.68 -12.45 -2.78
N GLU A 159 -15.45 -12.63 -2.26
CA GLU A 159 -15.12 -12.26 -0.87
C GLU A 159 -15.38 -10.77 -0.60
N MET A 160 -15.17 -9.90 -1.59
CA MET A 160 -15.50 -8.47 -1.43
C MET A 160 -17.01 -8.20 -1.40
N VAL A 161 -17.81 -9.01 -2.10
CA VAL A 161 -19.28 -8.96 -2.00
C VAL A 161 -19.74 -9.42 -0.61
N GLU A 162 -19.20 -10.55 -0.14
CA GLU A 162 -19.49 -11.08 1.20
C GLU A 162 -19.11 -10.10 2.32
N ALA A 163 -17.98 -9.40 2.16
CA ALA A 163 -17.54 -8.34 3.07
C ALA A 163 -18.35 -7.04 2.94
N GLY A 164 -19.26 -6.92 1.97
CA GLY A 164 -20.07 -5.74 1.70
C GLY A 164 -19.31 -4.55 1.12
N THR A 165 -18.06 -4.77 0.66
CA THR A 165 -17.27 -3.75 -0.04
C THR A 165 -17.76 -3.56 -1.48
N VAL A 166 -18.07 -4.65 -2.15
CA VAL A 166 -18.76 -4.66 -3.44
C VAL A 166 -20.24 -4.89 -3.16
N PRO A 167 -21.12 -3.94 -3.50
CA PRO A 167 -22.54 -4.09 -3.23
C PRO A 167 -23.18 -5.14 -4.14
N PRO A 168 -24.39 -5.66 -3.80
CA PRO A 168 -25.09 -6.64 -4.60
C PRO A 168 -25.26 -6.19 -6.06
N GLY A 169 -24.88 -7.05 -7.01
CA GLY A 169 -24.90 -6.75 -8.43
C GLY A 169 -23.70 -5.92 -8.94
N GLY A 170 -22.89 -5.37 -8.02
CA GLY A 170 -21.67 -4.63 -8.37
C GLY A 170 -20.61 -5.53 -8.98
N ASP A 171 -20.53 -6.77 -8.54
CA ASP A 171 -19.57 -7.77 -9.07
C ASP A 171 -19.78 -8.03 -10.56
N ARG A 172 -21.03 -8.07 -11.04
CA ARG A 172 -21.34 -8.23 -12.48
C ARG A 172 -20.86 -7.04 -13.27
N VAL A 173 -21.14 -5.82 -12.79
CA VAL A 173 -20.66 -4.59 -13.43
C VAL A 173 -19.14 -4.57 -13.53
N LEU A 174 -18.46 -4.89 -12.44
CA LEU A 174 -17.00 -4.87 -12.35
C LEU A 174 -16.37 -5.93 -13.25
N ARG A 175 -16.93 -7.15 -13.31
CA ARG A 175 -16.48 -8.19 -14.24
C ARG A 175 -16.63 -7.75 -15.68
N ALA A 176 -17.82 -7.21 -16.03
CA ALA A 176 -18.08 -6.71 -17.38
C ALA A 176 -17.11 -5.59 -17.79
N LEU A 177 -16.73 -4.69 -16.88
CA LEU A 177 -15.69 -3.68 -17.13
C LEU A 177 -14.32 -4.31 -17.47
N VAL A 178 -13.93 -5.34 -16.72
CA VAL A 178 -12.67 -6.05 -16.96
C VAL A 178 -12.69 -6.82 -18.27
N GLU A 179 -13.76 -7.57 -18.54
CA GLU A 179 -13.94 -8.41 -19.74
C GLU A 179 -14.03 -7.55 -21.01
N ALA A 180 -14.74 -6.43 -20.96
CA ALA A 180 -14.86 -5.48 -22.07
C ALA A 180 -13.59 -4.62 -22.29
N ARG A 181 -12.53 -4.84 -21.51
CA ARG A 181 -11.28 -4.06 -21.56
C ARG A 181 -11.49 -2.55 -21.48
N VAL A 182 -12.47 -2.13 -20.69
CA VAL A 182 -12.70 -0.71 -20.44
C VAL A 182 -11.57 -0.15 -19.59
N SER A 183 -11.00 0.99 -19.98
CA SER A 183 -9.99 1.68 -19.16
C SER A 183 -10.67 2.44 -18.02
N TYR A 184 -10.23 2.19 -16.79
CA TYR A 184 -10.85 2.77 -15.59
C TYR A 184 -9.86 3.21 -14.54
N LEU A 185 -10.29 4.13 -13.68
CA LEU A 185 -9.61 4.48 -12.44
C LEU A 185 -10.49 4.16 -11.23
N ILE A 186 -9.85 3.68 -10.18
CA ILE A 186 -10.48 3.52 -8.88
C ILE A 186 -10.11 4.74 -8.03
N SER A 187 -11.13 5.48 -7.59
CA SER A 187 -10.94 6.69 -6.77
C SER A 187 -11.47 6.51 -5.35
N GLY A 188 -11.02 7.35 -4.44
CA GLY A 188 -11.46 7.36 -3.04
C GLY A 188 -10.39 7.93 -2.11
N GLY A 189 -10.77 8.19 -0.87
CA GLY A 189 -9.88 8.69 0.18
C GLY A 189 -8.80 7.67 0.60
N THR A 190 -7.94 8.09 1.53
CA THR A 190 -6.95 7.19 2.15
C THR A 190 -7.64 6.08 2.93
N GLY A 191 -7.17 4.84 2.78
CA GLY A 191 -7.74 3.68 3.46
C GLY A 191 -9.12 3.24 2.95
N ALA A 192 -9.63 3.78 1.83
CA ALA A 192 -10.92 3.39 1.24
C ALA A 192 -10.92 1.98 0.61
N GLY A 193 -9.75 1.35 0.41
CA GLY A 193 -9.65 0.02 -0.16
C GLY A 193 -9.38 -0.02 -1.67
N LYS A 194 -8.92 1.09 -2.26
CA LYS A 194 -8.64 1.19 -3.71
C LYS A 194 -7.71 0.09 -4.21
N THR A 195 -6.56 -0.08 -3.58
CA THR A 195 -5.55 -1.09 -3.95
C THR A 195 -6.10 -2.51 -3.81
N THR A 196 -6.92 -2.75 -2.78
CA THR A 196 -7.57 -4.05 -2.56
C THR A 196 -8.57 -4.36 -3.67
N LEU A 197 -9.45 -3.41 -4.01
CA LEU A 197 -10.40 -3.59 -5.12
C LEU A 197 -9.66 -3.76 -6.45
N LEU A 198 -8.62 -2.97 -6.70
CA LEU A 198 -7.82 -3.11 -7.93
C LEU A 198 -7.19 -4.51 -8.04
N SER A 199 -6.59 -5.02 -6.95
CA SER A 199 -6.05 -6.39 -6.92
C SER A 199 -7.11 -7.45 -7.25
N SER A 200 -8.32 -7.30 -6.68
CA SER A 200 -9.43 -8.24 -6.92
C SER A 200 -9.91 -8.21 -8.37
N LEU A 201 -9.98 -7.01 -8.98
CA LEU A 201 -10.34 -6.85 -10.39
C LEU A 201 -9.30 -7.45 -11.33
N LEU A 202 -8.02 -7.28 -10.99
CA LEU A 202 -6.92 -7.86 -11.76
C LEU A 202 -6.88 -9.38 -11.68
N GLY A 203 -7.37 -9.98 -10.58
CA GLY A 203 -7.58 -11.43 -10.48
C GLY A 203 -8.72 -11.96 -11.37
N ALA A 204 -9.60 -11.08 -11.86
CA ALA A 204 -10.66 -11.43 -12.81
C ALA A 204 -10.26 -11.25 -14.28
N VAL A 205 -9.04 -10.79 -14.56
CA VAL A 205 -8.48 -10.68 -15.91
C VAL A 205 -8.25 -12.09 -16.46
N GLY A 206 -8.42 -12.26 -17.77
CA GLY A 206 -8.22 -13.56 -18.42
C GLY A 206 -6.81 -14.11 -18.24
N GLU A 207 -6.68 -15.38 -17.86
CA GLU A 207 -5.40 -16.03 -17.50
C GLU A 207 -4.29 -15.92 -18.56
N ARG A 208 -4.68 -15.73 -19.83
CA ARG A 208 -3.74 -15.58 -20.96
C ARG A 208 -3.22 -14.17 -21.14
N GLU A 209 -3.79 -13.20 -20.43
CA GLU A 209 -3.37 -11.80 -20.53
C GLU A 209 -2.17 -11.54 -19.62
N ARG A 210 -1.25 -10.72 -20.10
CA ARG A 210 -0.08 -10.28 -19.33
C ARG A 210 -0.37 -8.96 -18.62
N ILE A 211 -0.33 -8.99 -17.29
CA ILE A 211 -0.49 -7.81 -16.44
C ILE A 211 0.89 -7.26 -16.07
N VAL A 212 1.14 -5.99 -16.34
CA VAL A 212 2.36 -5.29 -15.89
C VAL A 212 1.96 -4.18 -14.93
N LEU A 213 2.41 -4.31 -13.68
CA LEU A 213 2.15 -3.37 -12.59
C LEU A 213 3.33 -2.40 -12.47
N ALA A 214 3.06 -1.11 -12.40
CA ALA A 214 4.03 -0.07 -12.06
C ALA A 214 3.55 0.61 -10.76
N GLU A 215 4.35 0.52 -9.70
CA GLU A 215 4.00 1.00 -8.36
C GLU A 215 5.17 1.74 -7.72
N ASP A 216 4.88 2.73 -6.87
CA ASP A 216 5.90 3.33 -6.01
C ASP A 216 6.35 2.39 -4.90
N SER A 217 5.43 1.56 -4.43
CA SER A 217 5.69 0.46 -3.52
C SER A 217 4.75 -0.68 -3.89
N ALA A 218 5.30 -1.88 -4.09
CA ALA A 218 4.56 -3.04 -4.57
C ALA A 218 3.53 -3.54 -3.53
N GLU A 219 2.33 -3.00 -3.58
CA GLU A 219 1.19 -3.35 -2.72
C GLU A 219 0.21 -4.31 -3.42
N LEU A 220 0.05 -4.17 -4.74
CA LEU A 220 -0.86 -5.00 -5.53
C LEU A 220 -0.43 -6.46 -5.53
N ARG A 221 -1.37 -7.36 -5.25
CA ARG A 221 -1.19 -8.81 -5.19
C ARG A 221 -2.37 -9.52 -5.88
N PRO A 222 -2.58 -9.31 -7.19
CA PRO A 222 -3.63 -10.01 -7.89
C PRO A 222 -3.35 -11.52 -7.92
N ASP A 223 -4.41 -12.31 -7.75
CA ASP A 223 -4.36 -13.76 -7.95
C ASP A 223 -4.49 -14.04 -9.45
N HIS A 224 -3.36 -13.98 -10.16
CA HIS A 224 -3.31 -14.14 -11.61
C HIS A 224 -1.96 -14.76 -12.01
N PRO A 225 -1.93 -15.73 -12.95
CA PRO A 225 -0.74 -16.49 -13.30
C PRO A 225 0.36 -15.67 -13.98
N HIS A 226 0.01 -14.58 -14.68
CA HIS A 226 0.96 -13.82 -15.48
C HIS A 226 1.05 -12.36 -15.07
N VAL A 227 1.71 -12.08 -13.94
CA VAL A 227 1.90 -10.73 -13.39
C VAL A 227 3.38 -10.36 -13.34
N VAL A 228 3.72 -9.24 -13.93
CA VAL A 228 5.04 -8.59 -13.79
C VAL A 228 4.88 -7.38 -12.87
N ARG A 229 5.75 -7.25 -11.88
CA ARG A 229 5.72 -6.14 -10.91
C ARG A 229 6.98 -5.30 -11.06
N LEU A 230 6.77 -4.01 -11.26
CA LEU A 230 7.83 -3.01 -11.29
C LEU A 230 7.63 -2.06 -10.10
N GLU A 231 8.67 -1.85 -9.32
CA GLU A 231 8.66 -0.98 -8.15
C GLU A 231 9.66 0.16 -8.31
N SER A 232 9.26 1.38 -7.93
CA SER A 232 10.13 2.54 -7.97
C SER A 232 11.26 2.39 -6.95
N ARG A 233 12.38 3.05 -7.22
CA ARG A 233 13.54 3.03 -6.36
C ARG A 233 13.97 4.46 -6.05
N PRO A 234 13.99 4.88 -4.78
CA PRO A 234 14.58 6.17 -4.41
C PRO A 234 16.08 6.16 -4.71
N ALA A 235 16.65 7.37 -4.87
CA ALA A 235 18.08 7.52 -5.01
C ALA A 235 18.84 6.89 -3.83
N ASN A 236 20.05 6.40 -4.10
CA ASN A 236 20.97 5.90 -3.06
C ASN A 236 21.51 7.07 -2.21
N GLN A 237 22.45 6.79 -1.32
CA GLN A 237 23.06 7.81 -0.45
C GLN A 237 23.83 8.88 -1.21
N GLU A 238 24.30 8.57 -2.40
CA GLU A 238 25.05 9.46 -3.31
C GLU A 238 24.14 10.25 -4.24
N GLY A 239 22.81 10.08 -4.13
CA GLY A 239 21.82 10.73 -4.99
C GLY A 239 21.62 10.04 -6.36
N ALA A 240 22.29 8.90 -6.60
CA ALA A 240 22.25 8.17 -7.86
C ALA A 240 21.22 7.02 -7.83
N GLY A 241 20.91 6.48 -9.03
CA GLY A 241 20.12 5.25 -9.18
C GLY A 241 18.63 5.39 -8.89
N ARG A 242 18.08 6.60 -8.87
CA ARG A 242 16.62 6.82 -8.75
C ARG A 242 15.91 6.24 -9.97
N VAL A 243 14.83 5.49 -9.72
CA VAL A 243 13.89 5.01 -10.74
C VAL A 243 12.50 5.51 -10.35
N THR A 244 11.91 6.36 -11.17
CA THR A 244 10.59 6.96 -10.89
C THR A 244 9.46 6.08 -11.42
N LEU A 245 8.24 6.28 -10.92
CA LEU A 245 7.05 5.62 -11.45
C LEU A 245 6.85 5.91 -12.95
N ARG A 246 7.18 7.13 -13.38
CA ARG A 246 7.19 7.53 -14.79
C ARG A 246 8.14 6.66 -15.63
N ASP A 247 9.34 6.38 -15.11
CA ASP A 247 10.30 5.49 -15.79
C ASP A 247 9.75 4.07 -15.88
N LEU A 248 9.10 3.58 -14.82
CA LEU A 248 8.50 2.24 -14.81
C LEU A 248 7.41 2.09 -15.85
N VAL A 249 6.52 3.07 -15.99
CA VAL A 249 5.45 3.05 -17.02
C VAL A 249 6.09 2.97 -18.42
N ARG A 250 7.14 3.75 -18.69
CA ARG A 250 7.87 3.69 -19.97
C ARG A 250 8.51 2.33 -20.24
N GLN A 251 9.02 1.66 -19.21
CA GLN A 251 9.58 0.30 -19.38
C GLN A 251 8.47 -0.72 -19.54
N ALA A 252 7.38 -0.61 -18.79
CA ALA A 252 6.21 -1.50 -18.88
C ALA A 252 5.67 -1.60 -20.32
N LEU A 253 5.59 -0.49 -21.04
CA LEU A 253 5.14 -0.43 -22.44
C LEU A 253 5.99 -1.27 -23.40
N ARG A 254 7.24 -1.54 -23.06
CA ARG A 254 8.16 -2.38 -23.86
C ARG A 254 8.12 -3.85 -23.47
N MET A 255 7.32 -4.19 -22.44
CA MET A 255 7.22 -5.54 -21.92
C MET A 255 6.03 -6.31 -22.48
N ARG A 256 5.38 -5.80 -23.54
CA ARG A 256 4.16 -6.38 -24.14
C ARG A 256 3.05 -6.60 -23.10
N PRO A 257 2.59 -5.56 -22.41
CA PRO A 257 1.48 -5.69 -21.49
C PRO A 257 0.16 -5.84 -22.27
N ASP A 258 -0.67 -6.80 -21.89
CA ASP A 258 -2.10 -6.80 -22.28
C ASP A 258 -2.88 -5.86 -21.35
N ARG A 259 -2.39 -5.69 -20.10
CA ARG A 259 -2.92 -4.74 -19.12
C ARG A 259 -1.77 -3.96 -18.49
N LEU A 260 -1.75 -2.64 -18.70
CA LEU A 260 -0.87 -1.73 -17.98
C LEU A 260 -1.61 -1.21 -16.74
N VAL A 261 -1.00 -1.36 -15.57
CA VAL A 261 -1.58 -0.94 -14.30
C VAL A 261 -0.65 0.01 -13.58
N VAL A 262 -1.16 1.17 -13.19
CA VAL A 262 -0.46 2.12 -12.32
C VAL A 262 -1.09 2.04 -10.93
N GLY A 263 -0.33 1.57 -9.95
CA GLY A 263 -0.81 1.33 -8.59
C GLY A 263 -1.49 2.57 -8.01
N GLU A 264 -0.87 3.73 -8.16
CA GLU A 264 -1.46 5.04 -7.80
C GLU A 264 -0.94 6.14 -8.73
N VAL A 265 -1.86 6.92 -9.30
CA VAL A 265 -1.56 8.09 -10.12
C VAL A 265 -1.49 9.31 -9.21
N ARG A 266 -0.28 9.82 -8.98
CA ARG A 266 -0.04 10.96 -8.05
C ARG A 266 0.98 11.99 -8.55
N GLY A 267 1.57 11.78 -9.72
CA GLY A 267 2.62 12.63 -10.27
C GLY A 267 2.66 12.64 -11.80
N ALA A 268 3.85 12.84 -12.33
CA ALA A 268 4.11 13.02 -13.76
C ALA A 268 3.81 11.79 -14.62
N GLU A 269 3.72 10.59 -14.02
CA GLU A 269 3.34 9.35 -14.70
C GLU A 269 1.96 9.39 -15.36
N VAL A 270 1.12 10.34 -14.96
CA VAL A 270 -0.20 10.55 -15.58
C VAL A 270 -0.08 10.75 -17.10
N SER A 271 0.95 11.45 -17.57
CA SER A 271 1.15 11.69 -19.01
C SER A 271 1.46 10.40 -19.77
N GLU A 272 2.31 9.55 -19.23
CA GLU A 272 2.65 8.26 -19.83
C GLU A 272 1.48 7.28 -19.75
N LEU A 273 0.73 7.27 -18.66
CA LEU A 273 -0.47 6.45 -18.53
C LEU A 273 -1.50 6.82 -19.61
N LEU A 274 -1.84 8.11 -19.75
CA LEU A 274 -2.82 8.56 -20.76
C LEU A 274 -2.32 8.25 -22.17
N ALA A 275 -1.04 8.47 -22.46
CA ALA A 275 -0.46 8.13 -23.75
C ALA A 275 -0.54 6.62 -24.04
N ALA A 276 -0.27 5.78 -23.06
CA ALA A 276 -0.37 4.32 -23.18
C ALA A 276 -1.78 3.86 -23.48
N LEU A 277 -2.77 4.35 -22.71
CA LEU A 277 -4.19 4.00 -22.90
C LEU A 277 -4.74 4.46 -24.27
N ASN A 278 -4.14 5.51 -24.85
CA ASN A 278 -4.48 6.01 -26.18
C ASN A 278 -3.79 5.25 -27.34
N THR A 279 -2.84 4.36 -27.04
CA THR A 279 -2.00 3.69 -28.06
C THR A 279 -2.08 2.17 -28.01
N GLY A 280 -3.26 1.61 -27.75
CA GLY A 280 -3.53 0.18 -27.88
C GLY A 280 -3.32 -0.65 -26.60
N HIS A 281 -3.24 0.00 -25.44
CA HIS A 281 -3.22 -0.69 -24.14
C HIS A 281 -4.58 -0.57 -23.46
N GLU A 282 -5.63 -1.04 -24.16
CA GLU A 282 -7.01 -1.06 -23.69
C GLU A 282 -7.15 -1.85 -22.38
N GLY A 283 -8.07 -1.40 -21.51
CA GLY A 283 -8.28 -2.04 -20.19
C GLY A 283 -7.20 -1.75 -19.18
N GLY A 284 -6.28 -0.81 -19.46
CA GLY A 284 -5.36 -0.31 -18.48
C GLY A 284 -6.10 0.43 -17.36
N CYS A 285 -5.56 0.37 -16.16
CA CYS A 285 -6.25 0.88 -14.97
C CYS A 285 -5.25 1.36 -13.91
N GLY A 286 -5.80 1.96 -12.85
CA GLY A 286 -5.00 2.42 -11.74
C GLY A 286 -5.87 2.95 -10.61
N THR A 287 -5.21 3.53 -9.59
CA THR A 287 -5.92 4.24 -8.54
C THR A 287 -5.55 5.73 -8.52
N VAL A 288 -6.44 6.54 -7.98
CA VAL A 288 -6.21 7.97 -7.77
C VAL A 288 -6.88 8.43 -6.47
N HIS A 289 -6.24 9.32 -5.72
CA HIS A 289 -6.87 9.96 -4.58
C HIS A 289 -7.80 11.07 -5.03
N ALA A 290 -9.09 10.93 -4.70
CA ALA A 290 -10.10 11.97 -4.85
C ALA A 290 -11.19 11.79 -3.78
N ASN A 291 -11.74 12.89 -3.29
CA ASN A 291 -12.78 12.88 -2.26
C ASN A 291 -14.16 12.54 -2.82
N ALA A 292 -14.37 12.71 -4.13
CA ALA A 292 -15.57 12.34 -4.87
C ALA A 292 -15.19 11.96 -6.30
N ALA A 293 -16.02 11.17 -6.98
CA ALA A 293 -15.77 10.76 -8.36
C ALA A 293 -15.68 11.97 -9.31
N GLU A 294 -16.52 12.97 -9.10
CA GLU A 294 -16.56 14.23 -9.88
C GLU A 294 -15.29 15.08 -9.77
N HIS A 295 -14.47 14.86 -8.73
CA HIS A 295 -13.19 15.56 -8.56
C HIS A 295 -12.03 14.90 -9.32
N VAL A 296 -12.23 13.71 -9.89
CA VAL A 296 -11.15 12.97 -10.58
C VAL A 296 -10.59 13.73 -11.78
N PRO A 297 -11.40 14.32 -12.69
CA PRO A 297 -10.86 15.10 -13.81
C PRO A 297 -10.00 16.27 -13.35
N ALA A 298 -10.45 17.04 -12.37
CA ALA A 298 -9.69 18.16 -11.81
C ALA A 298 -8.38 17.70 -11.14
N ARG A 299 -8.40 16.54 -10.47
CA ARG A 299 -7.19 15.95 -9.89
C ARG A 299 -6.18 15.57 -10.97
N LEU A 300 -6.63 14.91 -12.04
CA LEU A 300 -5.78 14.56 -13.17
C LEU A 300 -5.28 15.79 -13.93
N GLU A 301 -6.11 16.84 -14.03
CA GLU A 301 -5.72 18.14 -14.59
C GLU A 301 -4.55 18.75 -13.81
N ALA A 302 -4.65 18.80 -12.49
CA ALA A 302 -3.60 19.32 -11.64
C ALA A 302 -2.29 18.53 -11.80
N LEU A 303 -2.35 17.18 -11.85
CA LEU A 303 -1.18 16.31 -12.04
C LEU A 303 -0.56 16.48 -13.42
N GLY A 304 -1.38 16.52 -14.47
CA GLY A 304 -0.90 16.66 -15.85
C GLY A 304 -0.29 18.02 -16.13
N THR A 305 -0.90 19.09 -15.61
CA THR A 305 -0.34 20.45 -15.70
C THR A 305 1.00 20.56 -14.98
N ALA A 306 1.10 19.97 -13.78
CA ALA A 306 2.37 19.90 -13.05
C ALA A 306 3.43 19.05 -13.79
N ALA A 307 3.01 18.10 -14.64
CA ALA A 307 3.87 17.33 -15.52
C ALA A 307 4.25 18.04 -16.83
N GLY A 308 3.74 19.27 -17.05
CA GLY A 308 4.02 20.10 -18.23
C GLY A 308 3.02 19.94 -19.40
N LEU A 309 1.89 19.26 -19.19
CA LEU A 309 0.85 19.16 -20.21
C LEU A 309 0.01 20.46 -20.22
N ASP A 310 -0.32 20.93 -21.43
CA ASP A 310 -1.34 21.95 -21.60
C ASP A 310 -2.72 21.39 -21.20
N ARG A 311 -3.58 22.24 -20.65
CA ARG A 311 -4.90 21.87 -20.18
C ARG A 311 -5.75 21.24 -21.27
N THR A 312 -5.78 21.84 -22.45
CA THR A 312 -6.57 21.37 -23.59
C THR A 312 -6.05 20.02 -24.10
N ALA A 313 -4.72 19.88 -24.21
CA ALA A 313 -4.08 18.64 -24.59
C ALA A 313 -4.37 17.53 -23.59
N LEU A 314 -4.29 17.83 -22.28
CA LEU A 314 -4.62 16.88 -21.23
C LEU A 314 -6.06 16.38 -21.34
N HIS A 315 -7.05 17.27 -21.45
CA HIS A 315 -8.46 16.87 -21.56
C HIS A 315 -8.73 16.09 -22.85
N SER A 316 -8.02 16.41 -23.93
CA SER A 316 -8.11 15.64 -25.17
C SER A 316 -7.59 14.21 -25.00
N GLN A 317 -6.45 14.04 -24.33
CA GLN A 317 -5.92 12.71 -24.04
C GLN A 317 -6.79 11.95 -23.05
N LEU A 318 -7.25 12.61 -21.99
CA LEU A 318 -8.09 12.02 -20.96
C LEU A 318 -9.40 11.48 -21.50
N ALA A 319 -10.06 12.23 -22.38
CA ALA A 319 -11.33 11.82 -23.00
C ALA A 319 -11.20 10.56 -23.88
N ALA A 320 -10.05 10.35 -24.51
CA ALA A 320 -9.79 9.18 -25.33
C ALA A 320 -9.28 7.98 -24.49
N ALA A 321 -8.51 8.26 -23.42
CA ALA A 321 -7.81 7.26 -22.63
C ALA A 321 -8.69 6.59 -21.57
N LEU A 322 -9.53 7.35 -20.88
CA LEU A 322 -10.28 6.87 -19.71
C LEU A 322 -11.78 6.97 -19.95
N SER A 323 -12.48 5.92 -19.56
CA SER A 323 -13.92 5.80 -19.76
C SER A 323 -14.72 5.76 -18.46
N VAL A 324 -14.15 5.19 -17.38
CA VAL A 324 -14.91 4.90 -16.15
C VAL A 324 -14.12 5.26 -14.91
N VAL A 325 -14.81 5.76 -13.90
CA VAL A 325 -14.32 5.92 -12.52
C VAL A 325 -15.18 5.09 -11.58
N VAL A 326 -14.55 4.23 -10.78
CA VAL A 326 -15.20 3.49 -9.68
C VAL A 326 -14.82 4.19 -8.38
N HIS A 327 -15.79 4.73 -7.63
CA HIS A 327 -15.52 5.50 -6.43
C HIS A 327 -15.82 4.71 -5.17
N LEU A 328 -14.81 4.61 -4.29
CA LEU A 328 -14.92 3.97 -2.98
C LEU A 328 -14.99 5.01 -1.88
N VAL A 329 -15.81 4.69 -0.88
CA VAL A 329 -15.90 5.45 0.37
C VAL A 329 -15.61 4.55 1.56
N ARG A 330 -15.05 5.15 2.61
CA ARG A 330 -15.00 4.57 3.95
C ARG A 330 -15.94 5.39 4.82
N ASP A 331 -16.95 4.74 5.38
CA ASP A 331 -17.91 5.41 6.24
C ASP A 331 -17.34 5.67 7.64
N ARG A 332 -18.14 6.33 8.49
CA ARG A 332 -17.75 6.67 9.87
C ARG A 332 -17.58 5.44 10.78
N THR A 333 -18.15 4.30 10.41
CA THR A 333 -17.99 3.03 11.12
C THR A 333 -16.74 2.25 10.66
N GLY A 334 -16.00 2.78 9.70
CA GLY A 334 -14.84 2.12 9.11
C GLY A 334 -15.15 1.17 7.96
N LYS A 335 -16.41 0.91 7.62
CA LYS A 335 -16.81 0.06 6.50
C LYS A 335 -16.45 0.71 5.18
N ARG A 336 -15.88 -0.08 4.28
CA ARG A 336 -15.49 0.30 2.93
C ARG A 336 -16.52 -0.21 1.94
N ARG A 337 -16.92 0.63 0.99
CA ARG A 337 -17.84 0.21 -0.06
C ARG A 337 -17.66 1.01 -1.34
N ILE A 338 -18.01 0.41 -2.46
CA ILE A 338 -18.22 1.15 -3.71
C ILE A 338 -19.48 1.97 -3.52
N ALA A 339 -19.36 3.27 -3.70
CA ALA A 339 -20.49 4.19 -3.62
C ALA A 339 -21.08 4.47 -5.01
N GLU A 340 -20.22 4.68 -5.99
CA GLU A 340 -20.64 5.17 -7.31
C GLU A 340 -19.74 4.62 -8.42
N VAL A 341 -20.32 4.48 -9.62
CA VAL A 341 -19.59 4.32 -10.88
C VAL A 341 -19.99 5.46 -11.80
N HIS A 342 -18.99 6.19 -12.28
CA HIS A 342 -19.16 7.30 -13.21
C HIS A 342 -18.55 6.95 -14.56
N VAL A 343 -19.14 7.48 -15.63
CA VAL A 343 -18.54 7.52 -16.97
C VAL A 343 -17.89 8.89 -17.19
N LEU A 344 -16.85 8.94 -18.00
CA LEU A 344 -16.24 10.20 -18.41
C LEU A 344 -16.83 10.66 -19.74
N ASP A 345 -17.11 11.96 -19.83
CA ASP A 345 -17.58 12.59 -21.06
C ASP A 345 -16.99 13.99 -21.23
N ARG A 346 -17.12 14.56 -22.41
CA ARG A 346 -16.76 15.95 -22.67
C ARG A 346 -17.98 16.87 -22.53
N ASN A 347 -17.81 17.93 -21.80
CA ASN A 347 -18.79 19.01 -21.78
C ASN A 347 -18.69 19.90 -23.05
N THR A 348 -19.58 20.86 -23.17
CA THR A 348 -19.64 21.80 -24.29
C THR A 348 -18.37 22.67 -24.43
N SER A 349 -17.59 22.81 -23.37
CA SER A 349 -16.29 23.53 -23.37
C SER A 349 -15.12 22.62 -23.75
N GLY A 350 -15.36 21.36 -24.09
CA GLY A 350 -14.33 20.39 -24.44
C GLY A 350 -13.59 19.77 -23.24
N LEU A 351 -13.96 20.15 -22.01
CA LEU A 351 -13.38 19.61 -20.79
C LEU A 351 -14.03 18.27 -20.43
N VAL A 352 -13.20 17.34 -19.93
CA VAL A 352 -13.71 16.08 -19.41
C VAL A 352 -14.37 16.31 -18.05
N VAL A 353 -15.57 15.76 -17.94
CA VAL A 353 -16.37 15.69 -16.71
C VAL A 353 -16.75 14.26 -16.43
N THR A 354 -17.16 13.95 -15.22
CA THR A 354 -17.74 12.66 -14.88
C THR A 354 -19.25 12.76 -14.78
N GLU A 355 -19.93 11.74 -15.27
CA GLU A 355 -21.39 11.61 -15.17
C GLU A 355 -21.71 10.34 -14.39
N PRO A 356 -22.53 10.42 -13.30
CA PRO A 356 -22.89 9.24 -12.53
C PRO A 356 -23.70 8.28 -13.38
N ALA A 357 -23.27 7.02 -13.41
CA ALA A 357 -23.93 5.94 -14.12
C ALA A 357 -24.66 4.99 -13.15
N LEU A 358 -24.03 4.69 -12.01
CA LEU A 358 -24.60 3.87 -10.95
C LEU A 358 -24.29 4.49 -9.60
N ARG A 359 -25.29 4.49 -8.71
CA ARG A 359 -25.13 4.83 -7.30
C ARG A 359 -25.74 3.73 -6.45
N TRP A 360 -25.03 3.29 -5.40
CA TRP A 360 -25.51 2.30 -4.43
C TRP A 360 -25.96 2.96 -3.14
N GLY A 361 -27.21 2.63 -2.76
CA GLY A 361 -27.81 2.98 -1.49
C GLY A 361 -28.08 1.75 -0.64
N THR A 362 -28.92 1.91 0.37
CA THR A 362 -29.38 0.83 1.28
C THR A 362 -30.23 -0.22 0.55
N ASP A 363 -31.00 0.19 -0.46
CA ASP A 363 -32.00 -0.63 -1.15
C ASP A 363 -31.50 -1.16 -2.51
N GLY A 364 -30.18 -1.13 -2.75
CA GLY A 364 -29.57 -1.56 -3.99
C GLY A 364 -28.95 -0.40 -4.78
N PHE A 365 -28.83 -0.56 -6.10
CA PHE A 365 -28.29 0.48 -6.96
C PHE A 365 -29.37 1.23 -7.73
N VAL A 366 -29.09 2.51 -7.96
CA VAL A 366 -29.90 3.40 -8.79
C VAL A 366 -29.13 3.67 -10.07
N ARG A 367 -29.82 3.54 -11.21
CA ARG A 367 -29.29 3.95 -12.53
C ARG A 367 -29.42 5.46 -12.66
N GLU A 368 -28.33 6.10 -13.03
CA GLU A 368 -28.21 7.54 -13.19
C GLU A 368 -28.04 7.89 -14.70
N ARG A 369 -27.82 9.17 -15.01
CA ARG A 369 -27.75 9.67 -16.38
C ARG A 369 -26.72 8.96 -17.27
N GLY A 370 -25.56 8.61 -16.74
CA GLY A 370 -24.49 7.92 -17.46
C GLY A 370 -24.72 6.42 -17.71
N TRP A 371 -25.87 5.85 -17.26
CA TRP A 371 -26.12 4.41 -17.32
C TRP A 371 -26.06 3.84 -18.74
N GLU A 372 -26.71 4.47 -19.72
CA GLU A 372 -26.76 3.93 -21.09
C GLU A 372 -25.36 3.92 -21.73
N ARG A 373 -24.54 4.92 -21.42
CA ARG A 373 -23.15 4.97 -21.86
C ARG A 373 -22.33 3.87 -21.18
N LEU A 374 -22.47 3.67 -19.88
CA LEU A 374 -21.80 2.57 -19.16
C LEU A 374 -22.20 1.22 -19.77
N ARG A 375 -23.49 1.00 -19.99
CA ARG A 375 -24.03 -0.23 -20.60
C ARG A 375 -23.46 -0.48 -22.00
N SER A 376 -23.31 0.55 -22.80
CA SER A 376 -22.67 0.46 -24.11
C SER A 376 -21.21 0.06 -24.03
N LEU A 377 -20.45 0.63 -23.08
CA LEU A 377 -19.02 0.33 -22.85
C LEU A 377 -18.79 -1.13 -22.43
N ILE A 378 -19.69 -1.71 -21.65
CA ILE A 378 -19.59 -3.10 -21.16
C ILE A 378 -20.34 -4.11 -22.03
N GLY A 379 -20.68 -3.75 -23.28
CA GLY A 379 -21.25 -4.68 -24.26
C GLY A 379 -22.68 -5.14 -23.97
N GLY A 380 -23.45 -4.40 -23.16
CA GLY A 380 -24.84 -4.76 -22.81
C GLY A 380 -24.96 -6.00 -21.90
N ALA A 381 -23.91 -6.45 -21.26
CA ALA A 381 -23.83 -7.68 -20.47
C ALA A 381 -24.57 -7.64 -19.11
N LEU A 382 -25.43 -6.64 -18.86
CA LEU A 382 -26.18 -6.46 -17.60
C LEU A 382 -27.70 -6.45 -17.79
#